data_23f5cefbd2a4057aaefb0e3fd279590a
#
_entry.id   23f5cefbd2a4057aaefb0e3fd279590a
#
_cell.length_a   1.000
_cell.length_b   1.000
_cell.length_c   1.000
_cell.angle_alpha   90.00
_cell.angle_beta   90.00
_cell.angle_gamma   90.00
#
_symmetry.space_group_name_H-M   'P 1'
#
loop_
_entity.id
_entity.type
_entity.pdbx_description
1 polymer ?
#
loop_
_entity_poly.entity_id
_entity_poly.type
_entity_poly.pdbx_seq_one_letter_code
_entity_poly.pdbx_strand_id
1 'polypeptide(L)'
;ACDKNGWIIDFTVNPGNEHDSRTFKGLYDKLADIGMKYCIVDAGYKTPAIAKLLLDDGIKPVFPYKRPMTKDGFFRKSEYVYDEYNDAYICPGNHFLHYSTTNRDGYREYKSCGQICEKCEYLSQCTESKNHVKVVTRHVWEDYMETCEDIRHTEGMKELYSHRKETIERIFGTAKENHGFRY
;
A
#
# COMPACT_ATOMS: atom_id res chain seq x y z
N ALA A 1 -13.51 -12.28 -8.93
CA ALA A 1 -12.59 -13.15 -8.18
C ALA A 1 -12.50 -14.52 -8.84
N CYS A 2 -11.36 -15.17 -8.74
CA CYS A 2 -11.16 -16.55 -9.20
C CYS A 2 -10.34 -17.33 -8.17
N ASP A 3 -10.41 -18.66 -8.26
CA ASP A 3 -9.60 -19.58 -7.48
C ASP A 3 -8.19 -19.77 -8.10
N LYS A 4 -7.38 -20.63 -7.48
CA LYS A 4 -6.01 -20.97 -7.94
C LYS A 4 -5.97 -21.65 -9.33
N ASN A 5 -7.08 -22.20 -9.81
CA ASN A 5 -7.18 -22.88 -11.11
C ASN A 5 -7.77 -21.94 -12.20
N GLY A 6 -8.14 -20.72 -11.84
CA GLY A 6 -8.75 -19.76 -12.74
C GLY A 6 -10.28 -19.89 -12.86
N TRP A 7 -10.94 -20.69 -12.02
CA TRP A 7 -12.41 -20.71 -11.99
C TRP A 7 -12.94 -19.42 -11.36
N ILE A 8 -13.86 -18.77 -12.07
CA ILE A 8 -14.56 -17.58 -11.55
C ILE A 8 -15.48 -18.02 -10.42
N ILE A 9 -15.24 -17.47 -9.22
CA ILE A 9 -16.04 -17.74 -8.02
C ILE A 9 -17.19 -16.74 -7.93
N ASP A 10 -16.90 -15.46 -8.06
CA ASP A 10 -17.88 -14.37 -8.06
C ASP A 10 -17.31 -13.12 -8.74
N PHE A 11 -18.18 -12.18 -9.07
CA PHE A 11 -17.80 -10.90 -9.64
C PHE A 11 -18.76 -9.78 -9.22
N THR A 12 -18.29 -8.55 -9.36
CA THR A 12 -19.10 -7.33 -9.26
C THR A 12 -18.90 -6.48 -10.50
N VAL A 13 -19.93 -5.73 -10.87
CA VAL A 13 -19.86 -4.73 -11.93
C VAL A 13 -20.07 -3.36 -11.29
N ASN A 14 -19.10 -2.48 -11.48
CA ASN A 14 -19.09 -1.15 -10.87
C ASN A 14 -18.82 -0.10 -11.95
N PRO A 15 -19.24 1.15 -11.75
CA PRO A 15 -18.90 2.25 -12.65
C PRO A 15 -17.37 2.39 -12.82
N GLY A 16 -16.91 2.59 -14.06
CA GLY A 16 -15.47 2.65 -14.37
C GLY A 16 -14.70 3.83 -13.73
N ASN A 17 -15.41 4.81 -13.17
CA ASN A 17 -14.84 5.93 -12.42
C ASN A 17 -14.67 5.66 -10.92
N GLU A 18 -15.14 4.52 -10.42
CA GLU A 18 -14.89 4.11 -9.04
C GLU A 18 -13.52 3.44 -8.91
N HIS A 19 -12.77 3.84 -7.88
CA HIS A 19 -11.48 3.24 -7.60
C HIS A 19 -11.66 1.83 -7.03
N ASP A 20 -10.88 0.87 -7.52
CA ASP A 20 -10.94 -0.56 -7.15
C ASP A 20 -10.99 -0.81 -5.64
N SER A 21 -10.26 -0.02 -4.85
CA SER A 21 -10.25 -0.16 -3.39
C SER A 21 -11.61 0.11 -2.72
N ARG A 22 -12.49 0.87 -3.37
CA ARG A 22 -13.84 1.16 -2.84
C ARG A 22 -14.81 0.02 -3.12
N THR A 23 -14.63 -0.65 -4.24
CA THR A 23 -15.50 -1.75 -4.69
C THR A 23 -15.11 -3.10 -4.08
N PHE A 24 -13.90 -3.19 -3.50
CA PHE A 24 -13.35 -4.42 -2.94
C PHE A 24 -14.26 -5.07 -1.91
N LYS A 25 -14.77 -4.28 -0.95
CA LYS A 25 -15.57 -4.82 0.15
C LYS A 25 -16.84 -5.54 -0.34
N GLY A 26 -17.53 -4.99 -1.35
CA GLY A 26 -18.75 -5.61 -1.88
C GLY A 26 -18.54 -6.98 -2.51
N LEU A 27 -17.37 -7.21 -3.14
CA LEU A 27 -16.99 -8.53 -3.64
C LEU A 27 -16.48 -9.42 -2.50
N TYR A 28 -15.68 -8.87 -1.58
CA TYR A 28 -15.12 -9.60 -0.46
C TYR A 28 -16.19 -10.20 0.44
N ASP A 29 -17.24 -9.44 0.77
CA ASP A 29 -18.33 -9.90 1.63
C ASP A 29 -19.06 -11.14 1.06
N LYS A 30 -19.12 -11.29 -0.27
CA LYS A 30 -19.68 -12.48 -0.93
C LYS A 30 -18.78 -13.71 -0.83
N LEU A 31 -17.49 -13.50 -0.57
CA LEU A 31 -16.46 -14.54 -0.55
C LEU A 31 -16.00 -14.91 0.87
N ALA A 32 -16.53 -14.27 1.90
CA ALA A 32 -16.06 -14.42 3.28
C ALA A 32 -16.11 -15.88 3.78
N ASP A 33 -17.15 -16.64 3.37
CA ASP A 33 -17.41 -17.99 3.87
C ASP A 33 -16.65 -19.11 3.13
N ILE A 34 -15.84 -18.78 2.09
CA ILE A 34 -15.16 -19.82 1.29
C ILE A 34 -13.86 -20.36 1.91
N GLY A 35 -13.49 -19.90 3.10
CA GLY A 35 -12.28 -20.37 3.79
C GLY A 35 -10.97 -19.93 3.14
N MET A 36 -10.93 -18.72 2.64
CA MET A 36 -9.76 -18.11 1.97
C MET A 36 -8.57 -17.99 2.92
N LYS A 37 -7.40 -18.47 2.50
CA LYS A 37 -6.14 -18.32 3.27
C LYS A 37 -5.29 -17.15 2.76
N TYR A 38 -5.33 -16.90 1.47
CA TYR A 38 -4.57 -15.85 0.79
C TYR A 38 -5.50 -15.06 -0.11
N CYS A 39 -5.37 -13.74 -0.09
CA CYS A 39 -6.05 -12.84 -1.01
C CYS A 39 -5.01 -12.13 -1.88
N ILE A 40 -4.95 -12.50 -3.17
CA ILE A 40 -3.96 -11.98 -4.10
C ILE A 40 -4.65 -10.92 -4.96
N VAL A 41 -4.19 -9.70 -4.84
CA VAL A 41 -4.83 -8.53 -5.48
C VAL A 41 -3.84 -7.64 -6.22
N ASP A 42 -4.36 -6.78 -7.08
CA ASP A 42 -3.55 -5.82 -7.83
C ASP A 42 -3.11 -4.61 -7.00
N ALA A 43 -2.24 -3.80 -7.57
CA ALA A 43 -1.70 -2.58 -6.97
C ALA A 43 -2.79 -1.55 -6.60
N GLY A 44 -3.91 -1.52 -7.33
CA GLY A 44 -5.08 -0.68 -7.02
C GLY A 44 -5.75 -1.00 -5.69
N TYR A 45 -5.63 -2.24 -5.24
CA TYR A 45 -6.19 -2.70 -3.96
C TYR A 45 -5.22 -2.56 -2.77
N LYS A 46 -3.96 -2.18 -3.01
CA LYS A 46 -2.96 -2.02 -1.94
C LYS A 46 -3.23 -0.76 -1.12
N THR A 47 -4.13 -0.87 -0.16
CA THR A 47 -4.52 0.21 0.77
C THR A 47 -4.51 -0.27 2.22
N PRO A 48 -4.26 0.63 3.20
CA PRO A 48 -4.28 0.26 4.62
C PRO A 48 -5.62 -0.33 5.08
N ALA A 49 -6.73 0.14 4.53
CA ALA A 49 -8.07 -0.36 4.87
C ALA A 49 -8.27 -1.83 4.43
N ILE A 50 -7.83 -2.19 3.23
CA ILE A 50 -7.92 -3.57 2.73
C ILE A 50 -6.93 -4.47 3.48
N ALA A 51 -5.71 -3.99 3.75
CA ALA A 51 -4.73 -4.71 4.54
C ALA A 51 -5.29 -5.06 5.93
N LYS A 52 -5.87 -4.06 6.62
CA LYS A 52 -6.50 -4.24 7.92
C LYS A 52 -7.65 -5.25 7.84
N LEU A 53 -8.59 -5.08 6.92
CA LEU A 53 -9.74 -5.96 6.76
C LEU A 53 -9.31 -7.43 6.62
N LEU A 54 -8.38 -7.71 5.70
CA LEU A 54 -7.94 -9.08 5.45
C LEU A 54 -7.18 -9.69 6.63
N LEU A 55 -6.28 -8.93 7.26
CA LEU A 55 -5.48 -9.41 8.39
C LEU A 55 -6.33 -9.62 9.65
N ASP A 56 -7.32 -8.76 9.91
CA ASP A 56 -8.27 -8.95 11.02
C ASP A 56 -9.09 -10.22 10.85
N ASP A 57 -9.41 -10.62 9.62
CA ASP A 57 -10.11 -11.87 9.29
C ASP A 57 -9.15 -13.08 9.17
N GLY A 58 -7.87 -12.91 9.49
CA GLY A 58 -6.86 -13.97 9.44
C GLY A 58 -6.43 -14.38 8.02
N ILE A 59 -6.77 -13.59 7.02
CA ILE A 59 -6.41 -13.81 5.61
C ILE A 59 -5.11 -13.08 5.29
N LYS A 60 -4.16 -13.75 4.65
CA LYS A 60 -2.88 -13.16 4.25
C LYS A 60 -3.03 -12.38 2.93
N PRO A 61 -2.88 -11.04 2.94
CA PRO A 61 -2.89 -10.25 1.71
C PRO A 61 -1.58 -10.45 0.94
N VAL A 62 -1.68 -10.73 -0.35
CA VAL A 62 -0.50 -10.82 -1.24
C VAL A 62 -0.55 -9.64 -2.21
N PHE A 63 0.13 -8.57 -1.81
CA PHE A 63 0.21 -7.32 -2.57
C PHE A 63 1.45 -7.27 -3.46
N PRO A 64 1.40 -6.57 -4.61
CA PRO A 64 2.58 -6.31 -5.42
C PRO A 64 3.53 -5.33 -4.74
N TYR A 65 4.78 -5.37 -5.17
CA TYR A 65 5.70 -4.27 -4.92
C TYR A 65 5.20 -3.00 -5.64
N LYS A 66 5.13 -1.90 -4.92
CA LYS A 66 4.85 -0.58 -5.49
C LYS A 66 6.10 0.29 -5.30
N ARG A 67 6.71 0.70 -6.41
CA ARG A 67 7.89 1.58 -6.36
C ARG A 67 7.51 2.89 -5.68
N PRO A 68 8.27 3.34 -4.68
CA PRO A 68 8.06 4.67 -4.09
C PRO A 68 8.23 5.76 -5.14
N MET A 69 7.31 6.71 -5.16
CA MET A 69 7.37 7.89 -6.04
C MET A 69 8.16 9.01 -5.35
N THR A 70 9.44 8.77 -5.12
CA THR A 70 10.35 9.79 -4.58
C THR A 70 11.11 10.44 -5.74
N LYS A 71 11.24 11.76 -5.73
CA LYS A 71 12.04 12.51 -6.69
C LYS A 71 13.50 12.04 -6.63
N ASP A 72 14.13 11.91 -7.79
CA ASP A 72 15.53 11.50 -7.86
C ASP A 72 16.42 12.45 -7.07
N GLY A 73 17.35 11.90 -6.29
CA GLY A 73 18.24 12.64 -5.40
C GLY A 73 17.63 12.97 -4.02
N PHE A 74 16.35 12.62 -3.78
CA PHE A 74 15.72 12.85 -2.48
C PHE A 74 15.64 11.56 -1.66
N PHE A 75 15.77 11.72 -0.33
CA PHE A 75 15.57 10.61 0.61
C PHE A 75 14.19 9.99 0.50
N ARG A 76 14.16 8.65 0.43
CA ARG A 76 12.93 7.86 0.43
C ARG A 76 12.36 7.77 1.85
N LYS A 77 11.06 7.49 1.98
CA LYS A 77 10.42 7.27 3.30
C LYS A 77 11.14 6.20 4.11
N SER A 78 11.66 5.15 3.48
CA SER A 78 12.39 4.06 4.15
C SER A 78 13.74 4.47 4.77
N GLU A 79 14.24 5.66 4.45
CA GLU A 79 15.48 6.19 5.05
C GLU A 79 15.19 7.02 6.32
N TYR A 80 13.91 7.18 6.66
CA TYR A 80 13.47 7.77 7.93
C TYR A 80 13.03 6.63 8.84
N VAL A 81 13.64 6.51 10.01
CA VAL A 81 13.34 5.47 11.00
C VAL A 81 12.22 5.94 11.91
N TYR A 82 11.16 5.13 12.04
CA TYR A 82 10.10 5.40 12.99
C TYR A 82 10.50 4.91 14.39
N ASP A 83 10.46 5.79 15.35
CA ASP A 83 10.67 5.51 16.76
C ASP A 83 9.31 5.43 17.46
N GLU A 84 8.87 4.21 17.76
CA GLU A 84 7.58 3.96 18.40
C GLU A 84 7.51 4.52 19.81
N TYR A 85 8.63 4.52 20.54
CA TYR A 85 8.66 4.98 21.92
C TYR A 85 8.40 6.48 22.04
N ASN A 86 8.97 7.26 21.12
CA ASN A 86 8.83 8.71 21.09
C ASN A 86 7.71 9.21 20.15
N ASP A 87 7.01 8.29 19.44
CA ASP A 87 6.07 8.61 18.36
C ASP A 87 6.64 9.69 17.42
N ALA A 88 7.82 9.43 16.86
CA ALA A 88 8.57 10.35 16.02
C ALA A 88 9.34 9.63 14.91
N TYR A 89 9.71 10.36 13.86
CA TYR A 89 10.65 9.87 12.86
C TYR A 89 12.04 10.43 13.11
N ILE A 90 13.07 9.62 12.91
CA ILE A 90 14.48 10.03 12.88
C ILE A 90 14.89 10.16 11.42
N CYS A 91 15.41 11.32 11.02
CA CYS A 91 15.87 11.57 9.66
C CYS A 91 17.31 11.09 9.44
N PRO A 92 17.81 10.99 8.19
CA PRO A 92 19.20 10.63 7.89
C PRO A 92 20.24 11.55 8.54
N GLY A 93 19.88 12.81 8.85
CA GLY A 93 20.72 13.74 9.62
C GLY A 93 20.60 13.57 11.14
N ASN A 94 20.01 12.49 11.62
CA ASN A 94 19.86 12.14 13.03
C ASN A 94 19.07 13.17 13.87
N HIS A 95 18.06 13.82 13.25
CA HIS A 95 17.14 14.72 13.94
C HIS A 95 15.72 14.17 13.95
N PHE A 96 14.95 14.52 14.97
CA PHE A 96 13.56 14.09 15.11
C PHE A 96 12.61 14.91 14.25
N LEU A 97 11.64 14.22 13.65
CA LEU A 97 10.42 14.77 13.12
C LEU A 97 9.29 14.39 14.08
N HIS A 98 8.70 15.39 14.73
CA HIS A 98 7.66 15.17 15.73
C HIS A 98 6.27 15.15 15.10
N TYR A 99 5.36 14.41 15.72
CA TYR A 99 3.95 14.42 15.35
C TYR A 99 3.40 15.86 15.35
N SER A 100 2.67 16.19 14.31
CA SER A 100 2.06 17.51 14.13
C SER A 100 0.54 17.44 14.08
N THR A 101 -0.01 16.60 13.22
CA THR A 101 -1.47 16.47 13.01
C THR A 101 -1.79 15.14 12.33
N THR A 102 -3.08 14.78 12.34
CA THR A 102 -3.61 13.69 11.52
C THR A 102 -4.63 14.26 10.53
N ASN A 103 -4.47 13.97 9.26
CA ASN A 103 -5.39 14.43 8.23
C ASN A 103 -6.70 13.57 8.21
N ARG A 104 -7.67 13.98 7.37
CA ARG A 104 -8.97 13.29 7.26
C ARG A 104 -8.88 11.89 6.68
N ASP A 105 -7.81 11.59 5.97
CA ASP A 105 -7.55 10.27 5.36
C ASP A 105 -6.81 9.31 6.31
N GLY A 106 -6.60 9.72 7.58
CA GLY A 106 -5.94 8.90 8.59
C GLY A 106 -4.42 8.93 8.53
N TYR A 107 -3.80 9.86 7.79
CA TYR A 107 -2.35 10.01 7.80
C TYR A 107 -1.91 10.98 8.89
N ARG A 108 -1.08 10.48 9.82
CA ARG A 108 -0.32 11.27 10.78
C ARG A 108 0.83 11.96 10.06
N GLU A 109 1.01 13.25 10.29
CA GLU A 109 2.09 14.05 9.74
C GLU A 109 3.14 14.31 10.81
N TYR A 110 4.38 13.99 10.50
CA TYR A 110 5.55 14.24 11.33
C TYR A 110 6.41 15.30 10.67
N LYS A 111 6.75 16.37 11.40
CA LYS A 111 7.44 17.54 10.87
C LYS A 111 8.79 17.76 11.54
N SER A 112 9.78 18.08 10.71
CA SER A 112 11.09 18.52 11.20
C SER A 112 11.07 19.97 11.68
N CYS A 113 12.10 20.36 12.44
CA CYS A 113 12.33 21.75 12.83
C CYS A 113 13.06 22.51 11.70
N GLY A 114 12.40 23.52 11.10
CA GLY A 114 12.97 24.29 10.00
C GLY A 114 14.30 24.97 10.34
N GLN A 115 14.45 25.47 11.57
CA GLN A 115 15.70 26.14 12.03
C GLN A 115 16.91 25.18 12.07
N ILE A 116 16.65 23.90 12.41
CA ILE A 116 17.68 22.86 12.39
C ILE A 116 18.00 22.48 10.96
N CYS A 117 16.94 22.28 10.14
CA CYS A 117 17.08 21.85 8.76
C CYS A 117 17.76 22.90 7.87
N GLU A 118 17.59 24.19 8.15
CA GLU A 118 18.25 25.29 7.41
C GLU A 118 19.78 25.15 7.39
N LYS A 119 20.36 24.60 8.47
CA LYS A 119 21.82 24.39 8.61
C LYS A 119 22.27 22.96 8.33
N CYS A 120 21.34 22.10 7.87
CA CYS A 120 21.61 20.70 7.65
C CYS A 120 22.31 20.48 6.30
N GLU A 121 23.38 19.70 6.28
CA GLU A 121 24.12 19.33 5.07
C GLU A 121 23.27 18.53 4.06
N TYR A 122 22.24 17.84 4.55
CA TYR A 122 21.31 17.03 3.73
C TYR A 122 20.09 17.81 3.23
N LEU A 123 19.99 19.12 3.47
CA LEU A 123 18.79 19.91 3.13
C LEU A 123 18.36 19.72 1.68
N SER A 124 19.31 19.77 0.75
CA SER A 124 19.05 19.66 -0.70
C SER A 124 18.49 18.30 -1.13
N GLN A 125 18.76 17.24 -0.36
CA GLN A 125 18.26 15.87 -0.58
C GLN A 125 17.00 15.56 0.24
N CYS A 126 16.60 16.49 1.10
CA CYS A 126 15.53 16.26 2.08
C CYS A 126 14.24 16.97 1.69
N THR A 127 14.30 18.30 1.43
CA THR A 127 13.10 19.11 1.16
C THR A 127 13.40 20.34 0.30
N GLU A 128 12.42 20.71 -0.54
CA GLU A 128 12.40 21.97 -1.31
C GLU A 128 11.45 23.00 -0.66
N SER A 129 10.98 22.73 0.56
CA SER A 129 10.09 23.65 1.27
C SER A 129 10.80 24.97 1.58
N LYS A 130 10.14 26.12 1.29
CA LYS A 130 10.67 27.46 1.60
C LYS A 130 10.98 27.64 3.10
N ASN A 131 10.29 26.91 3.95
CA ASN A 131 10.47 26.96 5.42
C ASN A 131 11.44 25.88 5.90
N HIS A 132 12.14 25.18 5.01
CA HIS A 132 13.07 24.09 5.30
C HIS A 132 12.47 22.93 6.11
N VAL A 133 11.14 22.80 6.11
CA VAL A 133 10.43 21.75 6.85
C VAL A 133 10.25 20.52 5.97
N LYS A 134 10.69 19.36 6.48
CA LYS A 134 10.36 18.05 5.92
C LYS A 134 9.12 17.51 6.62
N VAL A 135 8.21 16.94 5.83
CA VAL A 135 7.04 16.21 6.33
C VAL A 135 7.17 14.75 5.91
N VAL A 136 7.01 13.85 6.86
CA VAL A 136 6.88 12.40 6.64
C VAL A 136 5.51 11.99 7.17
N THR A 137 4.80 11.16 6.42
CA THR A 137 3.46 10.71 6.80
C THR A 137 3.45 9.22 7.15
N ARG A 138 2.67 8.84 8.17
CA ARG A 138 2.39 7.47 8.59
C ARG A 138 0.88 7.28 8.72
N HIS A 139 0.31 6.30 8.03
CA HIS A 139 -1.11 6.00 8.21
C HIS A 139 -1.37 5.40 9.59
N VAL A 140 -2.55 5.64 10.19
CA VAL A 140 -2.92 5.05 11.50
C VAL A 140 -2.94 3.50 11.48
N TRP A 141 -3.02 2.89 10.31
CA TRP A 141 -2.93 1.46 10.06
C TRP A 141 -1.66 1.08 9.28
N GLU A 142 -0.57 1.82 9.47
CA GLU A 142 0.70 1.51 8.78
C GLU A 142 1.26 0.15 9.19
N ASP A 143 1.04 -0.28 10.44
CA ASP A 143 1.51 -1.57 10.95
C ASP A 143 0.94 -2.75 10.15
N TYR A 144 -0.32 -2.64 9.69
CA TYR A 144 -0.91 -3.62 8.77
C TYR A 144 -0.21 -3.63 7.40
N MET A 145 0.21 -2.47 6.91
CA MET A 145 0.97 -2.38 5.65
C MET A 145 2.38 -2.95 5.79
N GLU A 146 3.04 -2.73 6.92
CA GLU A 146 4.33 -3.32 7.26
C GLU A 146 4.22 -4.85 7.34
N THR A 147 3.21 -5.37 8.03
CA THR A 147 2.89 -6.82 8.05
C THR A 147 2.68 -7.38 6.64
N CYS A 148 2.01 -6.64 5.74
CA CYS A 148 1.84 -7.07 4.34
C CYS A 148 3.17 -7.11 3.59
N GLU A 149 4.10 -6.19 3.86
CA GLU A 149 5.44 -6.25 3.27
C GLU A 149 6.23 -7.46 3.79
N ASP A 150 6.13 -7.80 5.07
CA ASP A 150 6.75 -9.00 5.64
C ASP A 150 6.18 -10.26 5.00
N ILE A 151 4.85 -10.35 4.85
CA ILE A 151 4.20 -11.45 4.12
C ILE A 151 4.75 -11.55 2.69
N ARG A 152 4.88 -10.44 1.97
CA ARG A 152 5.40 -10.41 0.59
C ARG A 152 6.81 -10.96 0.48
N HIS A 153 7.65 -10.80 1.52
CA HIS A 153 9.01 -11.32 1.57
C HIS A 153 9.09 -12.78 2.05
N THR A 154 7.98 -13.38 2.49
CA THR A 154 7.93 -14.80 2.85
C THR A 154 8.13 -15.67 1.62
N GLU A 155 8.81 -16.80 1.77
CA GLU A 155 9.04 -17.78 0.72
C GLU A 155 7.74 -18.21 0.04
N GLY A 156 7.75 -18.35 -1.29
CA GLY A 156 6.60 -18.74 -2.09
C GLY A 156 5.61 -17.61 -2.44
N MET A 157 5.68 -16.43 -1.80
CA MET A 157 4.70 -15.37 -2.06
C MET A 157 4.89 -14.69 -3.42
N LYS A 158 6.11 -14.63 -3.92
CA LYS A 158 6.42 -14.09 -5.26
C LYS A 158 5.85 -14.99 -6.35
N GLU A 159 6.00 -16.29 -6.21
CA GLU A 159 5.46 -17.31 -7.10
C GLU A 159 3.92 -17.27 -7.04
N LEU A 160 3.35 -17.23 -5.84
CA LEU A 160 1.92 -17.13 -5.64
C LEU A 160 1.34 -15.87 -6.32
N TYR A 161 2.01 -14.73 -6.21
CA TYR A 161 1.60 -13.51 -6.89
C TYR A 161 1.69 -13.66 -8.43
N SER A 162 2.73 -14.35 -8.94
CA SER A 162 2.92 -14.54 -10.38
C SER A 162 1.82 -15.38 -11.04
N HIS A 163 1.16 -16.26 -10.28
CA HIS A 163 0.01 -17.06 -10.75
C HIS A 163 -1.17 -16.21 -11.26
N ARG A 164 -1.26 -14.93 -10.90
CA ARG A 164 -2.27 -14.03 -11.44
C ARG A 164 -2.26 -13.94 -12.96
N LYS A 165 -1.09 -14.03 -13.58
CA LYS A 165 -0.93 -13.98 -15.03
C LYS A 165 -1.64 -15.14 -15.73
N GLU A 166 -1.60 -16.32 -15.11
CA GLU A 166 -2.18 -17.54 -15.64
C GLU A 166 -3.65 -17.71 -15.30
N THR A 167 -4.16 -16.96 -14.32
CA THR A 167 -5.52 -17.02 -13.82
C THR A 167 -6.31 -15.77 -14.19
N ILE A 168 -6.45 -14.82 -13.27
CA ILE A 168 -7.36 -13.67 -13.44
C ILE A 168 -6.97 -12.77 -14.63
N GLU A 169 -5.69 -12.53 -14.89
CA GLU A 169 -5.26 -11.69 -16.01
C GLU A 169 -5.57 -12.36 -17.36
N ARG A 170 -5.38 -13.69 -17.45
CA ARG A 170 -5.76 -14.47 -18.63
C ARG A 170 -7.27 -14.46 -18.87
N ILE A 171 -8.09 -14.57 -17.81
CA ILE A 171 -9.56 -14.49 -17.91
C ILE A 171 -9.98 -13.14 -18.52
N PHE A 172 -9.45 -12.03 -18.00
CA PHE A 172 -9.72 -10.69 -18.54
C PHE A 172 -9.19 -10.51 -19.98
N GLY A 173 -8.02 -11.06 -20.30
CA GLY A 173 -7.50 -11.08 -21.67
C GLY A 173 -8.47 -11.76 -22.63
N THR A 174 -8.88 -12.98 -22.31
CA THR A 174 -9.85 -13.76 -23.10
C THR A 174 -11.20 -13.03 -23.24
N ALA A 175 -11.71 -12.43 -22.16
CA ALA A 175 -12.96 -11.68 -22.17
C ALA A 175 -12.87 -10.46 -23.12
N LYS A 176 -11.75 -9.75 -23.14
CA LYS A 176 -11.53 -8.60 -24.03
C LYS A 176 -11.40 -9.02 -25.49
N GLU A 177 -10.66 -10.08 -25.78
CA GLU A 177 -10.36 -10.51 -27.14
C GLU A 177 -11.52 -11.27 -27.80
N ASN A 178 -12.14 -12.19 -27.07
CA ASN A 178 -13.10 -13.14 -27.64
C ASN A 178 -14.56 -12.77 -27.36
N HIS A 179 -14.83 -11.94 -26.34
CA HIS A 179 -16.19 -11.63 -25.90
C HIS A 179 -16.53 -10.13 -25.94
N GLY A 180 -15.68 -9.33 -26.59
CA GLY A 180 -15.94 -7.90 -26.79
C GLY A 180 -15.99 -7.08 -25.48
N PHE A 181 -15.37 -7.55 -24.40
CA PHE A 181 -15.30 -6.88 -23.10
C PHE A 181 -14.34 -5.68 -23.16
N ARG A 182 -14.57 -4.81 -24.19
CA ARG A 182 -13.84 -3.56 -24.39
C ARG A 182 -14.80 -2.41 -24.14
N TYR A 183 -14.31 -1.39 -23.44
CA TYR A 183 -15.07 -0.17 -23.20
C TYR A 183 -15.32 0.59 -24.49
#